data_27fa4d7b9753494fe502901e90da4483
#
_entry.id   27fa4d7b9753494fe502901e90da4483
#
_cell.length_a   1.000
_cell.length_b   1.000
_cell.length_c   1.000
_cell.angle_alpha   90.00
_cell.angle_beta   90.00
_cell.angle_gamma   90.00
#
_symmetry.space_group_name_H-M   'P 1'
#
loop_
_entity.id
_entity.type
_entity.pdbx_description
1 polymer ?
#
loop_
_entity_poly.entity_id
_entity_poly.type
_entity_poly.pdbx_seq_one_letter_code
_entity_poly.pdbx_strand_id
1 'polypeptide(L)' 'MKETKRKKFKDTRVGKFLSKAAPNILKGVSDLVPDAGILNLVGGLISKDDTITPKDKEEALKLLELDIIEIQE' A
#
# COMPACT_ATOMS: atom_id res chain seq x y z
N MET A 1 14.46 11.67 17.40
CA MET A 1 14.35 11.42 17.06
C MET A 1 13.86 11.23 16.57
N LYS A 2 13.99 11.09 16.21
CA LYS A 2 13.58 10.83 15.77
C LYS A 2 13.25 10.31 14.97
N GLU A 3 13.43 10.05 14.74
CA GLU A 3 13.24 9.51 14.14
C GLU A 3 12.54 9.20 13.42
N THR A 4 12.86 9.69 13.27
CA THR A 4 12.07 9.35 12.53
C THR A 4 11.91 8.21 11.94
N LYS A 5 11.28 7.67 12.00
CA LYS A 5 11.23 6.57 11.55
C LYS A 5 10.58 6.48 10.36
N ARG A 6 11.19 6.00 9.42
CA ARG A 6 10.61 5.74 8.22
C ARG A 6 9.89 4.48 8.28
N LYS A 7 8.59 4.52 8.08
CA LYS A 7 7.80 3.31 7.93
C LYS A 7 8.21 2.62 6.66
N LYS A 8 8.14 1.31 6.66
CA LYS A 8 8.23 0.56 5.42
C LYS A 8 6.83 0.38 4.88
N PHE A 9 6.73 0.02 3.60
CA PHE A 9 5.41 -0.13 2.98
C PHE A 9 4.53 -1.11 3.75
N LYS A 10 5.11 -2.17 4.26
CA LYS A 10 4.35 -3.19 4.99
C LYS A 10 3.69 -2.64 6.26
N ASP A 11 4.15 -1.49 6.74
CA ASP A 11 3.59 -0.88 7.96
C ASP A 11 2.46 0.09 7.68
N THR A 12 2.20 0.38 6.41
CA THR A 12 1.12 1.29 6.04
C THR A 12 -0.23 0.55 6.15
N ARG A 13 -1.32 1.33 6.14
CA ARG A 13 -2.65 0.75 6.19
C ARG A 13 -2.88 -0.20 5.03
N VAL A 14 -2.55 0.26 3.83
CA VAL A 14 -2.73 -0.58 2.65
C VAL A 14 -1.78 -1.76 2.67
N GLY A 15 -0.56 -1.58 3.20
CA GLY A 15 0.38 -2.68 3.30
C GLY A 15 -0.14 -3.78 4.20
N LYS A 16 -0.69 -3.40 5.35
CA LYS A 16 -1.25 -4.39 6.28
C LYS A 16 -2.43 -5.11 5.67
N PHE A 17 -3.26 -4.40 4.92
CA PHE A 17 -4.38 -5.01 4.24
C PHE A 17 -3.91 -6.00 3.18
N LEU A 18 -2.91 -5.61 2.40
CA LEU A 18 -2.39 -6.47 1.34
C LEU A 18 -1.71 -7.73 1.87
N SER A 19 -1.20 -7.68 3.09
CA SER A 19 -0.60 -8.87 3.67
C SER A 19 -1.60 -10.02 3.74
N LYS A 20 -2.89 -9.68 3.77
CA LYS A 20 -3.95 -10.68 3.80
C LYS A 20 -4.59 -10.86 2.43
N ALA A 21 -4.85 -9.76 1.74
CA ALA A 21 -5.61 -9.81 0.50
C ALA A 21 -4.77 -10.14 -0.72
N ALA A 22 -3.54 -9.65 -0.76
CA ALA A 22 -2.69 -9.85 -1.92
C ALA A 22 -1.22 -9.88 -1.51
N PRO A 23 -0.78 -10.91 -0.80
CA PRO A 23 0.59 -10.98 -0.32
C PRO A 23 1.62 -10.93 -1.44
N ASN A 24 1.26 -11.34 -2.64
CA ASN A 24 2.18 -11.29 -3.78
C ASN A 24 2.57 -9.85 -4.11
N ILE A 25 1.61 -8.94 -4.05
CA ILE A 25 1.89 -7.53 -4.31
C ILE A 25 2.75 -6.96 -3.19
N LEU A 26 2.37 -7.25 -1.96
CA LEU A 26 3.10 -6.74 -0.81
C LEU A 26 4.55 -7.19 -0.83
N LYS A 27 4.77 -8.43 -1.22
CA LYS A 27 6.10 -9.01 -1.21
C LYS A 27 7.10 -8.19 -2.02
N GLY A 28 6.63 -7.61 -3.12
CA GLY A 28 7.50 -6.84 -4.00
C GLY A 28 7.86 -5.47 -3.47
N VAL A 29 7.08 -4.94 -2.53
CA VAL A 29 7.26 -3.57 -2.07
C VAL A 29 7.35 -3.43 -0.55
N SER A 30 7.34 -4.54 0.17
CA SER A 30 7.20 -4.51 1.63
C SER A 30 8.30 -3.74 2.33
N ASP A 31 9.51 -3.74 1.78
CA ASP A 31 10.65 -3.08 2.42
C ASP A 31 10.91 -1.69 1.88
N LEU A 32 10.12 -1.25 0.91
CA LEU A 32 10.31 0.07 0.31
C LEU A 32 9.71 1.16 1.20
N VAL A 33 10.31 2.34 1.13
CA VAL A 33 9.75 3.50 1.83
C VAL A 33 8.51 3.95 1.06
N PRO A 34 7.35 4.04 1.72
CA PRO A 34 6.12 4.38 1.01
C PRO A 34 6.03 5.87 0.72
N ASP A 35 6.45 6.25 -0.48
CA ASP A 35 6.26 7.62 -0.94
C ASP A 35 5.14 7.62 -1.99
N ALA A 36 4.81 8.81 -2.48
CA ALA A 36 3.69 8.96 -3.41
C ALA A 36 3.90 8.13 -4.67
N GLY A 37 5.14 8.04 -5.16
CA GLY A 37 5.43 7.25 -6.35
C GLY A 37 5.18 5.77 -6.13
N ILE A 38 5.66 5.25 -5.00
CA ILE A 38 5.48 3.85 -4.67
C ILE A 38 3.99 3.53 -4.46
N LEU A 39 3.29 4.41 -3.77
CA LEU A 39 1.86 4.18 -3.52
C LEU A 39 1.06 4.20 -4.81
N ASN A 40 1.39 5.09 -5.73
CA ASN A 40 0.72 5.12 -7.02
C ASN A 40 1.01 3.86 -7.83
N LEU A 41 2.24 3.36 -7.76
CA LEU A 41 2.61 2.13 -8.43
C LEU A 41 1.78 0.96 -7.89
N VAL A 42 1.68 0.88 -6.57
CA VAL A 42 0.91 -0.18 -5.93
C VAL A 42 -0.57 -0.08 -6.32
N GLY A 43 -1.09 1.15 -6.42
CA GLY A 43 -2.46 1.33 -6.86
C GLY A 43 -2.71 0.74 -8.24
N GLY A 44 -1.75 0.92 -9.14
CA GLY A 44 -1.84 0.31 -10.45
C GLY A 44 -1.81 -1.21 -10.41
N LEU A 45 -0.94 -1.76 -9.56
CA LEU A 45 -0.85 -3.21 -9.41
C LEU A 45 -2.15 -3.78 -8.86
N ILE A 46 -2.74 -3.11 -7.87
CA ILE A 46 -4.00 -3.55 -7.29
C ILE A 46 -5.11 -3.53 -8.35
N SER A 47 -5.17 -2.46 -9.13
CA SER A 47 -6.20 -2.31 -10.15
C SER A 47 -6.13 -3.38 -11.22
N LYS A 48 -4.93 -3.84 -11.53
CA LYS A 48 -4.72 -4.82 -12.58
C LYS A 48 -4.81 -6.26 -12.09
N ASP A 49 -4.80 -6.46 -10.78
CA ASP A 49 -4.75 -7.82 -10.24
C ASP A 49 -6.11 -8.49 -10.36
N ASP A 50 -6.12 -9.66 -10.98
CA ASP A 50 -7.35 -10.41 -11.19
C ASP A 50 -7.71 -11.31 -10.02
N THR A 51 -6.77 -11.52 -9.10
CA THR A 51 -7.01 -12.43 -7.97
C THR A 51 -7.66 -11.73 -6.80
N ILE A 52 -7.62 -10.41 -6.77
CA ILE A 52 -8.25 -9.64 -5.70
C ILE A 52 -9.71 -9.41 -6.06
N THR A 53 -10.61 -9.68 -5.10
CA THR A 53 -12.03 -9.45 -5.35
C THR A 53 -12.30 -7.95 -5.55
N PRO A 54 -13.37 -7.59 -6.27
CA PRO A 54 -13.71 -6.17 -6.45
C PRO A 54 -13.88 -5.44 -5.13
N LYS A 55 -14.43 -6.10 -4.13
CA LYS A 55 -14.61 -5.50 -2.82
C LYS A 55 -13.28 -5.21 -2.16
N ASP A 56 -12.36 -6.15 -2.24
CA ASP A 56 -11.04 -5.97 -1.65
C ASP A 56 -10.24 -4.92 -2.41
N LYS A 57 -10.39 -4.85 -3.74
CA LYS A 57 -9.77 -3.80 -4.52
C LYS A 57 -10.21 -2.42 -4.04
N GLU A 58 -11.50 -2.27 -3.87
CA GLU A 58 -12.07 -1.00 -3.44
C GLU A 58 -11.52 -0.61 -2.08
N GLU A 59 -11.48 -1.57 -1.16
CA GLU A 59 -10.97 -1.31 0.17
C GLU A 59 -9.48 -0.96 0.13
N ALA A 60 -8.71 -1.70 -0.64
CA ALA A 60 -7.28 -1.45 -0.75
C ALA A 60 -7.00 -0.07 -1.33
N LEU A 61 -7.72 0.32 -2.37
CA LEU A 61 -7.52 1.62 -2.98
C LEU A 61 -7.92 2.75 -2.05
N LYS A 62 -8.94 2.53 -1.24
CA LYS A 62 -9.36 3.51 -0.26
C LYS A 62 -8.27 3.72 0.80
N LEU A 63 -7.71 2.62 1.29
CA LEU A 63 -6.64 2.71 2.28
C LEU A 63 -5.40 3.34 1.68
N LEU A 64 -5.12 3.02 0.42
CA LEU A 64 -4.00 3.60 -0.30
C LEU A 64 -4.13 5.12 -0.38
N GLU A 65 -5.32 5.58 -0.67
CA GLU A 65 -5.58 7.01 -0.77
C GLU A 65 -5.34 7.70 0.56
N LEU A 66 -5.77 7.10 1.65
CA LEU A 66 -5.54 7.65 2.98
C LEU A 66 -4.04 7.72 3.28
N ASP A 67 -3.30 6.71 2.88
CA ASP A 67 -1.86 6.70 3.09
C ASP A 67 -1.16 7.79 2.27
N ILE A 68 -1.62 8.03 1.04
CA ILE A 68 -1.08 9.09 0.21
C ILE A 68 -1.30 10.45 0.85
N ILE A 69 -2.51 10.67 1.35
CA ILE A 69 -2.86 11.93 2.00
C ILE A 69 -1.96 12.16 3.21
N GLU A 70 -1.78 11.12 4.00
CA GLU A 70 -0.95 11.21 5.20
C GLU A 70 0.49 11.58 4.87
N ILE A 71 1.02 11.00 3.81
CA ILE A 71 2.39 11.27 3.40
C ILE A 71 2.56 12.70 2.92
N GLN A 72 1.54 13.23 2.25
CA GLN A 72 1.61 14.57 1.71
C GLN A 72 1.47 15.66 2.77
N GLU A 73 1.02 15.29 3.94
CA GLU A 73 0.97 16.22 5.04
C GLU A 73 2.31 16.29 5.73
#